data_3e079edf476f34830a59ad5ced3f70d4
#
_entry.id   3e079edf476f34830a59ad5ced3f70d4
#
_cell.length_a   1.000
_cell.length_b   1.000
_cell.length_c   1.000
_cell.angle_alpha   90.00
_cell.angle_beta   90.00
_cell.angle_gamma   90.00
#
_symmetry.space_group_name_H-M   'P 1'
#
loop_
_entity.id
_entity.type
_entity.pdbx_description
1 polymer ?
#
loop_
_entity_poly.entity_id
_entity_poly.type
_entity_poly.pdbx_seq_one_letter_code
_entity_poly.pdbx_strand_id
1 'polypeptide(L)'
;MIKIETVLDILKKDGLFREIIDQGHYHYNYSHVVFNTICYDSRKAKEKSLFFVKGAAFKKEFLLSAISQGLGWYVAEKDYEVGIPAIIVSDIKKAMSLIAMEFYGNPQKKLKLLAFTGTKGKTTAAYFAYNILSQGHRPAMLSTMNTTLDGKTFFKSALTTPESIDLFDMMNQAVKNNRTHLIMEVSSQAYLVKRVYGLTFDVGVFLNISPDHIGPIEHPSFEDYFYHKRLLMENSRAVIVNSDMDHFSVLKEQVADQDHDFYGSQSNNQIENSKAFSFSATGKLSGDYDIQLIGHFNQENAVAAGLACLRLGASLEDIKKGIAATRVPGRMEVLTQKNGAKVFIDYAHNGDSLKKLINVVETHQTGKIALVLGSTGNKGESRRKDFGLLLNQHPEIQVFLTADDPNYEDPMAIADEISSYISHPVEKIADRQEAIKVAMSITNHELDAVIIAGKGADCYQIVQGKKETYPGDAAVAENYL
;
A
#
# COMPACT_ATOMS: atom_id res chain seq x y z
N MET A 1 -18.98 -8.49 -20.87
CA MET A 1 -19.96 -9.60 -20.96
C MET A 1 -19.21 -10.92 -21.03
N ILE A 2 -19.71 -11.95 -20.33
CA ILE A 2 -19.15 -13.31 -20.36
C ILE A 2 -20.29 -14.31 -20.48
N LYS A 3 -20.11 -15.37 -21.29
CA LYS A 3 -21.07 -16.45 -21.43
C LYS A 3 -20.83 -17.51 -20.35
N ILE A 4 -21.89 -18.19 -19.91
CA ILE A 4 -21.78 -19.26 -18.91
C ILE A 4 -20.86 -20.39 -19.38
N GLU A 5 -20.87 -20.71 -20.68
CA GLU A 5 -20.00 -21.73 -21.24
C GLU A 5 -18.52 -21.39 -21.01
N THR A 6 -18.15 -20.12 -21.23
CA THR A 6 -16.78 -19.62 -20.97
C THR A 6 -16.44 -19.69 -19.48
N VAL A 7 -17.40 -19.35 -18.60
CA VAL A 7 -17.21 -19.47 -17.14
C VAL A 7 -16.93 -20.93 -16.77
N LEU A 8 -17.72 -21.86 -17.28
CA LEU A 8 -17.56 -23.29 -17.00
C LEU A 8 -16.23 -23.83 -17.54
N ASP A 9 -15.83 -23.43 -18.75
CA ASP A 9 -14.56 -23.85 -19.35
C ASP A 9 -13.36 -23.41 -18.54
N ILE A 10 -13.37 -22.17 -18.04
CA ILE A 10 -12.34 -21.63 -17.13
C ILE A 10 -12.27 -22.46 -15.86
N LEU A 11 -13.40 -22.68 -15.22
CA LEU A 11 -13.47 -23.40 -13.93
C LEU A 11 -13.07 -24.88 -14.07
N LYS A 12 -13.48 -25.54 -15.16
CA LYS A 12 -13.11 -26.93 -15.46
C LYS A 12 -11.63 -27.07 -15.76
N LYS A 13 -11.07 -26.16 -16.56
CA LYS A 13 -9.66 -26.15 -16.92
C LYS A 13 -8.75 -26.05 -15.70
N ASP A 14 -9.14 -25.27 -14.68
CA ASP A 14 -8.39 -25.06 -13.45
C ASP A 14 -8.77 -26.03 -12.32
N GLY A 15 -9.64 -27.02 -12.61
CA GLY A 15 -10.08 -28.03 -11.62
C GLY A 15 -10.93 -27.46 -10.48
N LEU A 16 -11.55 -26.32 -10.68
CA LEU A 16 -12.35 -25.63 -9.66
C LEU A 16 -13.84 -25.98 -9.74
N PHE A 17 -14.34 -26.37 -10.90
CA PHE A 17 -15.73 -26.66 -11.12
C PHE A 17 -16.14 -27.96 -10.42
N ARG A 18 -17.28 -27.94 -9.71
CA ARG A 18 -17.91 -29.13 -9.17
C ARG A 18 -19.19 -29.46 -9.94
N GLU A 19 -20.18 -28.59 -9.88
CA GLU A 19 -21.50 -28.78 -10.45
C GLU A 19 -22.29 -27.48 -10.57
N ILE A 20 -23.38 -27.48 -11.28
CA ILE A 20 -24.43 -26.46 -11.20
C ILE A 20 -25.63 -27.08 -10.50
N ILE A 21 -26.22 -26.37 -9.56
CA ILE A 21 -27.47 -26.74 -8.91
C ILE A 21 -28.55 -25.75 -9.38
N ASP A 22 -29.58 -26.26 -10.04
CA ASP A 22 -30.72 -25.47 -10.49
C ASP A 22 -32.02 -26.20 -10.11
N GLN A 23 -32.85 -25.57 -9.28
CA GLN A 23 -34.10 -26.12 -8.74
C GLN A 23 -33.96 -27.55 -8.15
N GLY A 24 -32.83 -27.80 -7.45
CA GLY A 24 -32.52 -29.09 -6.86
C GLY A 24 -31.98 -30.14 -7.85
N HIS A 25 -31.83 -29.81 -9.13
CA HIS A 25 -31.23 -30.67 -10.14
C HIS A 25 -29.74 -30.31 -10.34
N TYR A 26 -28.95 -31.36 -10.57
CA TYR A 26 -27.50 -31.23 -10.78
C TYR A 26 -27.15 -31.21 -12.26
N HIS A 27 -26.40 -30.24 -12.72
CA HIS A 27 -25.97 -30.09 -14.10
C HIS A 27 -24.45 -29.96 -14.19
N TYR A 28 -23.86 -30.64 -15.17
CA TYR A 28 -22.42 -30.53 -15.45
C TYR A 28 -22.12 -29.51 -16.55
N ASN A 29 -23.10 -29.21 -17.40
CA ASN A 29 -23.02 -28.18 -18.44
C ASN A 29 -24.29 -27.31 -18.38
N TYR A 30 -24.14 -26.09 -18.88
CA TYR A 30 -25.26 -25.15 -18.99
C TYR A 30 -24.98 -24.21 -20.16
N SER A 31 -25.98 -23.64 -20.81
CA SER A 31 -25.80 -22.82 -22.01
C SER A 31 -26.83 -21.69 -22.10
N HIS A 32 -26.61 -20.77 -23.04
CA HIS A 32 -27.51 -19.67 -23.37
C HIS A 32 -27.70 -18.63 -22.25
N VAL A 33 -26.78 -18.55 -21.28
CA VAL A 33 -26.78 -17.52 -20.24
C VAL A 33 -25.59 -16.59 -20.47
N VAL A 34 -25.86 -15.27 -20.40
CA VAL A 34 -24.84 -14.23 -20.56
C VAL A 34 -24.87 -13.30 -19.36
N PHE A 35 -23.71 -13.09 -18.76
CA PHE A 35 -23.53 -12.17 -17.65
C PHE A 35 -22.95 -10.85 -18.13
N ASN A 36 -23.64 -9.74 -17.82
CA ASN A 36 -23.21 -8.39 -18.18
C ASN A 36 -22.34 -7.73 -17.10
N THR A 37 -22.44 -8.24 -15.87
CA THR A 37 -21.67 -7.77 -14.71
C THR A 37 -21.24 -8.95 -13.84
N ILE A 38 -20.17 -8.74 -13.10
CA ILE A 38 -19.70 -9.63 -12.04
C ILE A 38 -19.56 -8.82 -10.75
N CYS A 39 -19.94 -9.37 -9.60
CA CYS A 39 -19.86 -8.66 -8.32
C CYS A 39 -19.81 -9.64 -7.14
N TYR A 40 -19.34 -9.14 -6.00
CA TYR A 40 -19.31 -9.83 -4.71
C TYR A 40 -19.96 -8.99 -3.59
N ASP A 41 -20.39 -7.78 -3.90
CA ASP A 41 -21.16 -6.91 -3.00
C ASP A 41 -22.62 -6.94 -3.43
N SER A 42 -23.50 -7.39 -2.53
CA SER A 42 -24.95 -7.54 -2.80
C SER A 42 -25.61 -6.22 -3.22
N ARG A 43 -25.09 -5.08 -2.79
CA ARG A 43 -25.58 -3.74 -3.16
C ARG A 43 -25.31 -3.40 -4.64
N LYS A 44 -24.37 -4.08 -5.28
CA LYS A 44 -24.00 -3.91 -6.70
C LYS A 44 -24.67 -4.95 -7.61
N ALA A 45 -25.39 -5.92 -7.02
CA ALA A 45 -26.08 -6.96 -7.76
C ALA A 45 -27.24 -6.37 -8.57
N LYS A 46 -27.47 -6.90 -9.77
CA LYS A 46 -28.58 -6.54 -10.66
C LYS A 46 -28.88 -7.68 -11.63
N GLU A 47 -29.91 -7.53 -12.45
CA GLU A 47 -30.22 -8.47 -13.51
C GLU A 47 -28.98 -8.76 -14.39
N LYS A 48 -28.81 -10.03 -14.78
CA LYS A 48 -27.65 -10.53 -15.55
C LYS A 48 -26.28 -10.31 -14.88
N SER A 49 -26.25 -10.19 -13.53
CA SER A 49 -25.01 -10.28 -12.76
C SER A 49 -24.67 -11.73 -12.45
N LEU A 50 -23.38 -12.07 -12.43
CA LEU A 50 -22.85 -13.25 -11.77
C LEU A 50 -22.30 -12.83 -10.40
N PHE A 51 -22.93 -13.30 -9.34
CA PHE A 51 -22.59 -12.91 -7.98
C PHE A 51 -21.67 -13.94 -7.31
N PHE A 52 -20.59 -13.49 -6.67
CA PHE A 52 -19.64 -14.34 -5.96
C PHE A 52 -19.88 -14.30 -4.46
N VAL A 53 -20.23 -15.43 -3.89
CA VAL A 53 -20.41 -15.61 -2.45
C VAL A 53 -19.03 -15.83 -1.81
N LYS A 54 -18.44 -14.79 -1.26
CA LYS A 54 -17.11 -14.88 -0.66
C LYS A 54 -17.07 -14.41 0.79
N GLY A 55 -16.12 -15.00 1.54
CA GLY A 55 -15.75 -14.59 2.90
C GLY A 55 -16.47 -15.39 4.00
N ALA A 56 -15.73 -15.62 5.09
CA ALA A 56 -16.24 -16.39 6.24
C ALA A 56 -17.42 -15.70 6.95
N ALA A 57 -17.52 -14.37 6.84
CA ALA A 57 -18.62 -13.58 7.42
C ALA A 57 -19.83 -13.42 6.48
N PHE A 58 -19.88 -14.15 5.34
CA PHE A 58 -21.00 -14.05 4.42
C PHE A 58 -22.28 -14.62 5.06
N LYS A 59 -23.38 -13.86 4.94
CA LYS A 59 -24.69 -14.24 5.44
C LYS A 59 -25.66 -14.47 4.28
N LYS A 60 -26.55 -15.46 4.41
CA LYS A 60 -27.58 -15.81 3.40
C LYS A 60 -28.47 -14.61 3.06
N GLU A 61 -28.71 -13.71 4.01
CA GLU A 61 -29.51 -12.49 3.83
C GLU A 61 -28.91 -11.55 2.77
N PHE A 62 -27.58 -11.53 2.61
CA PHE A 62 -26.94 -10.72 1.55
C PHE A 62 -27.27 -11.27 0.16
N LEU A 63 -27.36 -12.60 0.02
CA LEU A 63 -27.74 -13.23 -1.23
C LEU A 63 -29.24 -13.00 -1.52
N LEU A 64 -30.11 -13.13 -0.52
CA LEU A 64 -31.54 -12.81 -0.65
C LEU A 64 -31.76 -11.34 -1.03
N SER A 65 -31.00 -10.41 -0.44
CA SER A 65 -31.03 -8.99 -0.83
C SER A 65 -30.60 -8.78 -2.30
N ALA A 66 -29.60 -9.50 -2.78
CA ALA A 66 -29.18 -9.43 -4.17
C ALA A 66 -30.26 -9.99 -5.12
N ILE A 67 -30.93 -11.08 -4.73
CA ILE A 67 -32.04 -11.69 -5.48
C ILE A 67 -33.21 -10.69 -5.61
N SER A 68 -33.54 -9.99 -4.54
CA SER A 68 -34.60 -8.95 -4.59
C SER A 68 -34.29 -7.80 -5.55
N GLN A 69 -33.03 -7.63 -5.95
CA GLN A 69 -32.57 -6.67 -6.97
C GLN A 69 -32.44 -7.30 -8.38
N GLY A 70 -32.95 -8.52 -8.57
CA GLY A 70 -32.99 -9.21 -9.86
C GLY A 70 -31.79 -10.12 -10.14
N LEU A 71 -30.98 -10.47 -9.12
CA LEU A 71 -29.92 -11.46 -9.30
C LEU A 71 -30.50 -12.81 -9.70
N GLY A 72 -29.97 -13.43 -10.77
CA GLY A 72 -30.41 -14.73 -11.27
C GLY A 72 -29.40 -15.85 -11.11
N TRP A 73 -28.13 -15.58 -10.79
CA TRP A 73 -27.06 -16.56 -10.71
C TRP A 73 -26.02 -16.24 -9.67
N TYR A 74 -25.49 -17.25 -8.97
CA TYR A 74 -24.35 -17.06 -8.07
C TYR A 74 -23.30 -18.16 -8.19
N VAL A 75 -22.09 -17.86 -7.73
CA VAL A 75 -20.97 -18.80 -7.58
C VAL A 75 -20.67 -18.93 -6.10
N ALA A 76 -20.54 -20.16 -5.61
CA ALA A 76 -20.27 -20.43 -4.20
C ALA A 76 -19.54 -21.78 -4.01
N GLU A 77 -19.02 -22.03 -2.81
CA GLU A 77 -18.43 -23.33 -2.44
C GLU A 77 -19.49 -24.35 -1.97
N LYS A 78 -20.72 -23.88 -1.72
CA LYS A 78 -21.90 -24.70 -1.35
C LYS A 78 -23.17 -24.03 -1.86
N ASP A 79 -24.23 -24.85 -2.00
CA ASP A 79 -25.55 -24.30 -2.28
C ASP A 79 -26.14 -23.60 -1.03
N TYR A 80 -26.76 -22.46 -1.25
CA TYR A 80 -27.49 -21.69 -0.24
C TYR A 80 -29.00 -21.92 -0.25
N GLU A 81 -29.51 -22.74 -1.18
CA GLU A 81 -30.93 -23.11 -1.30
C GLU A 81 -31.84 -21.84 -1.36
N VAL A 82 -31.57 -20.96 -2.30
CA VAL A 82 -32.25 -19.66 -2.44
C VAL A 82 -33.13 -19.55 -3.69
N GLY A 83 -33.34 -20.67 -4.40
CA GLY A 83 -34.27 -20.76 -5.52
C GLY A 83 -33.77 -20.20 -6.85
N ILE A 84 -32.48 -19.81 -6.95
CA ILE A 84 -31.81 -19.45 -8.21
C ILE A 84 -30.62 -20.36 -8.46
N PRO A 85 -30.21 -20.56 -9.73
CA PRO A 85 -29.07 -21.42 -10.06
C PRO A 85 -27.77 -21.02 -9.40
N ALA A 86 -27.04 -22.03 -8.92
CA ALA A 86 -25.71 -21.91 -8.28
C ALA A 86 -24.63 -22.64 -9.09
N ILE A 87 -23.53 -22.00 -9.36
CA ILE A 87 -22.29 -22.64 -9.84
C ILE A 87 -21.46 -23.00 -8.60
N ILE A 88 -21.26 -24.27 -8.34
CA ILE A 88 -20.53 -24.76 -7.17
C ILE A 88 -19.07 -24.99 -7.56
N VAL A 89 -18.15 -24.41 -6.76
CA VAL A 89 -16.72 -24.46 -6.98
C VAL A 89 -15.97 -24.96 -5.74
N SER A 90 -14.75 -25.42 -5.94
CA SER A 90 -13.89 -25.87 -4.82
C SER A 90 -13.19 -24.73 -4.08
N ASP A 91 -12.98 -23.59 -4.75
CA ASP A 91 -12.32 -22.38 -4.18
C ASP A 91 -12.90 -21.13 -4.87
N ILE A 92 -13.75 -20.42 -4.11
CA ILE A 92 -14.46 -19.23 -4.61
C ILE A 92 -13.51 -18.09 -4.95
N LYS A 93 -12.40 -17.94 -4.23
CA LYS A 93 -11.46 -16.84 -4.42
C LYS A 93 -10.64 -17.02 -5.69
N LYS A 94 -10.19 -18.26 -5.98
CA LYS A 94 -9.55 -18.60 -7.25
C LYS A 94 -10.52 -18.44 -8.42
N ALA A 95 -11.74 -18.97 -8.28
CA ALA A 95 -12.78 -18.84 -9.30
C ALA A 95 -13.07 -17.36 -9.63
N MET A 96 -13.20 -16.53 -8.60
CA MET A 96 -13.44 -15.09 -8.74
C MET A 96 -12.30 -14.39 -9.52
N SER A 97 -11.03 -14.73 -9.23
CA SER A 97 -9.88 -14.15 -9.92
C SER A 97 -9.84 -14.53 -11.40
N LEU A 98 -9.97 -15.81 -11.71
CA LEU A 98 -9.90 -16.30 -13.10
C LEU A 98 -11.06 -15.79 -13.96
N ILE A 99 -12.28 -15.78 -13.42
CA ILE A 99 -13.45 -15.27 -14.13
C ILE A 99 -13.32 -13.76 -14.35
N ALA A 100 -12.83 -13.00 -13.35
CA ALA A 100 -12.61 -11.56 -13.49
C ALA A 100 -11.59 -11.23 -14.59
N MET A 101 -10.48 -11.97 -14.68
CA MET A 101 -9.51 -11.81 -15.78
C MET A 101 -10.18 -11.87 -17.15
N GLU A 102 -10.94 -12.93 -17.39
CA GLU A 102 -11.60 -13.13 -18.70
C GLU A 102 -12.71 -12.12 -18.91
N PHE A 103 -13.54 -11.85 -17.90
CA PHE A 103 -14.63 -10.88 -17.97
C PHE A 103 -14.17 -9.49 -18.43
N TYR A 104 -13.00 -9.04 -17.94
CA TYR A 104 -12.40 -7.76 -18.31
C TYR A 104 -11.48 -7.84 -19.55
N GLY A 105 -11.45 -8.98 -20.26
CA GLY A 105 -10.72 -9.15 -21.51
C GLY A 105 -9.22 -9.28 -21.33
N ASN A 106 -8.79 -9.93 -20.26
CA ASN A 106 -7.40 -10.21 -19.91
C ASN A 106 -6.51 -8.95 -19.91
N PRO A 107 -6.84 -7.91 -19.13
CA PRO A 107 -6.14 -6.62 -19.18
C PRO A 107 -4.67 -6.73 -18.76
N GLN A 108 -4.32 -7.71 -17.91
CA GLN A 108 -2.95 -8.01 -17.48
C GLN A 108 -2.02 -8.36 -18.66
N LYS A 109 -2.54 -8.85 -19.78
CA LYS A 109 -1.74 -9.15 -20.99
C LYS A 109 -1.40 -7.91 -21.81
N LYS A 110 -2.03 -6.77 -21.51
CA LYS A 110 -1.88 -5.50 -22.23
C LYS A 110 -1.05 -4.48 -21.47
N LEU A 111 -0.60 -4.83 -20.28
CA LEU A 111 0.19 -4.00 -19.36
C LEU A 111 1.49 -4.71 -19.01
N LYS A 112 2.57 -3.97 -18.82
CA LYS A 112 3.75 -4.45 -18.12
C LYS A 112 3.50 -4.33 -16.62
N LEU A 113 3.61 -5.43 -15.88
CA LEU A 113 3.24 -5.51 -14.48
C LEU A 113 4.48 -5.45 -13.58
N LEU A 114 4.55 -4.46 -12.70
CA LEU A 114 5.56 -4.31 -11.67
C LEU A 114 4.92 -4.44 -10.29
N ALA A 115 5.43 -5.34 -9.47
CA ALA A 115 4.92 -5.57 -8.13
C ALA A 115 5.99 -5.40 -7.06
N PHE A 116 5.63 -4.71 -5.97
CA PHE A 116 6.47 -4.54 -4.79
C PHE A 116 5.88 -5.29 -3.60
N THR A 117 6.71 -6.11 -2.93
CA THR A 117 6.39 -6.69 -1.61
C THR A 117 7.48 -6.35 -0.60
N GLY A 118 7.16 -6.52 0.66
CA GLY A 118 8.03 -6.24 1.80
C GLY A 118 7.18 -5.87 3.02
N THR A 119 7.77 -5.83 4.20
CA THR A 119 7.09 -5.33 5.38
C THR A 119 6.90 -3.81 5.27
N LYS A 120 7.96 -3.08 4.92
CA LYS A 120 7.99 -1.61 4.77
C LYS A 120 8.49 -1.19 3.39
N GLY A 121 8.29 0.07 3.00
CA GLY A 121 8.85 0.65 1.79
C GLY A 121 8.05 0.47 0.50
N LYS A 122 7.06 -0.43 0.45
CA LYS A 122 6.28 -0.72 -0.77
C LYS A 122 5.69 0.52 -1.44
N THR A 123 5.02 1.36 -0.68
CA THR A 123 4.43 2.61 -1.18
C THR A 123 5.49 3.53 -1.76
N THR A 124 6.58 3.77 -1.02
CA THR A 124 7.68 4.63 -1.46
C THR A 124 8.32 4.10 -2.75
N ALA A 125 8.62 2.80 -2.82
CA ALA A 125 9.16 2.16 -4.01
C ALA A 125 8.20 2.24 -5.21
N ALA A 126 6.89 2.08 -4.98
CA ALA A 126 5.88 2.24 -6.02
C ALA A 126 5.83 3.68 -6.56
N TYR A 127 5.95 4.69 -5.72
CA TYR A 127 6.03 6.09 -6.14
C TYR A 127 7.31 6.39 -6.93
N PHE A 128 8.48 5.90 -6.50
CA PHE A 128 9.70 5.99 -7.29
C PHE A 128 9.50 5.38 -8.67
N ALA A 129 9.00 4.14 -8.74
CA ALA A 129 8.77 3.47 -10.02
C ALA A 129 7.76 4.22 -10.90
N TYR A 130 6.70 4.77 -10.29
CA TYR A 130 5.71 5.56 -11.02
C TYR A 130 6.35 6.83 -11.62
N ASN A 131 7.11 7.59 -10.85
CA ASN A 131 7.77 8.80 -11.35
C ASN A 131 8.86 8.49 -12.38
N ILE A 132 9.63 7.42 -12.20
CA ILE A 132 10.63 6.96 -13.18
C ILE A 132 9.95 6.60 -14.50
N LEU A 133 8.95 5.71 -14.47
CA LEU A 133 8.26 5.28 -15.70
C LEU A 133 7.47 6.42 -16.35
N SER A 134 7.04 7.42 -15.59
CA SER A 134 6.35 8.60 -16.13
C SER A 134 7.24 9.49 -17.00
N GLN A 135 8.57 9.35 -16.96
CA GLN A 135 9.48 10.12 -17.81
C GLN A 135 9.39 9.69 -19.28
N GLY A 136 9.26 8.39 -19.55
CA GLY A 136 9.24 7.86 -20.93
C GLY A 136 8.03 6.98 -21.25
N HIS A 137 7.21 6.64 -20.28
CA HIS A 137 6.08 5.72 -20.41
C HIS A 137 4.79 6.32 -19.81
N ARG A 138 3.72 5.55 -19.83
CA ARG A 138 2.42 5.92 -19.27
C ARG A 138 1.98 4.92 -18.21
N PRO A 139 2.52 4.99 -17.00
CA PRO A 139 2.16 4.08 -15.94
C PRO A 139 0.78 4.38 -15.34
N ALA A 140 0.15 3.33 -14.79
CA ALA A 140 -0.86 3.38 -13.76
C ALA A 140 -0.24 2.88 -12.45
N MET A 141 -0.82 3.25 -11.30
CA MET A 141 -0.33 2.83 -9.99
C MET A 141 -1.48 2.43 -9.07
N LEU A 142 -1.33 1.29 -8.39
CA LEU A 142 -2.18 0.83 -7.29
C LEU A 142 -1.32 0.76 -6.02
N SER A 143 -1.49 1.71 -5.12
CA SER A 143 -0.74 1.74 -3.86
C SER A 143 -1.67 1.98 -2.66
N THR A 144 -1.19 1.71 -1.47
CA THR A 144 -1.93 1.92 -0.21
C THR A 144 -2.42 3.36 -0.06
N MET A 145 -1.59 4.31 -0.46
CA MET A 145 -1.88 5.75 -0.34
C MET A 145 -2.82 6.22 -1.44
N ASN A 146 -2.41 6.03 -2.69
CA ASN A 146 -3.13 6.53 -3.85
C ASN A 146 -3.14 5.53 -4.99
N THR A 147 -4.26 5.49 -5.70
CA THR A 147 -4.42 4.83 -6.98
C THR A 147 -4.55 5.89 -8.08
N THR A 148 -3.90 5.67 -9.22
CA THR A 148 -4.13 6.42 -10.45
C THR A 148 -4.22 5.48 -11.64
N LEU A 149 -5.29 5.59 -12.41
CA LEU A 149 -5.57 4.74 -13.58
C LEU A 149 -5.48 5.51 -14.90
N ASP A 150 -5.35 6.83 -14.83
CA ASP A 150 -5.28 7.74 -15.98
C ASP A 150 -4.03 8.65 -15.95
N GLY A 151 -3.25 8.57 -14.85
CA GLY A 151 -2.06 9.39 -14.60
C GLY A 151 -2.37 10.86 -14.27
N LYS A 152 -3.63 11.19 -14.00
CA LYS A 152 -4.09 12.57 -13.70
C LYS A 152 -4.87 12.62 -12.39
N THR A 153 -5.80 11.69 -12.24
CA THR A 153 -6.65 11.59 -11.05
C THR A 153 -6.03 10.64 -10.05
N PHE A 154 -5.85 11.09 -8.83
CA PHE A 154 -5.37 10.28 -7.71
C PHE A 154 -6.47 10.14 -6.68
N PHE A 155 -6.73 8.91 -6.24
CA PHE A 155 -7.73 8.62 -5.22
C PHE A 155 -7.21 7.59 -4.22
N LYS A 156 -7.70 7.67 -2.97
CA LYS A 156 -7.26 6.78 -1.90
C LYS A 156 -7.76 5.36 -2.14
N SER A 157 -6.88 4.38 -2.03
CA SER A 157 -7.22 2.97 -2.14
C SER A 157 -7.94 2.47 -0.89
N ALA A 158 -8.93 1.59 -1.08
CA ALA A 158 -9.60 0.91 0.03
C ALA A 158 -8.71 -0.18 0.67
N LEU A 159 -7.88 -0.82 -0.14
CA LEU A 159 -6.96 -1.90 0.25
C LEU A 159 -5.61 -1.71 -0.45
N THR A 160 -4.52 -2.13 0.19
CA THR A 160 -3.18 -2.15 -0.41
C THR A 160 -3.15 -2.92 -1.73
N THR A 161 -3.76 -4.10 -1.75
CA THR A 161 -4.00 -4.89 -2.96
C THR A 161 -5.51 -5.08 -3.09
N PRO A 162 -6.17 -4.58 -4.14
CA PRO A 162 -7.61 -4.71 -4.32
C PRO A 162 -8.09 -6.16 -4.40
N GLU A 163 -9.37 -6.41 -4.14
CA GLU A 163 -10.02 -7.70 -4.41
C GLU A 163 -9.96 -7.98 -5.92
N SER A 164 -9.91 -9.25 -6.31
CA SER A 164 -9.62 -9.64 -7.70
C SER A 164 -10.57 -9.01 -8.73
N ILE A 165 -11.87 -8.92 -8.47
CA ILE A 165 -12.81 -8.25 -9.38
C ILE A 165 -12.45 -6.77 -9.56
N ASP A 166 -12.20 -6.07 -8.45
CA ASP A 166 -11.84 -4.66 -8.48
C ASP A 166 -10.45 -4.46 -9.14
N LEU A 167 -9.49 -5.36 -8.86
CA LEU A 167 -8.15 -5.33 -9.45
C LEU A 167 -8.20 -5.42 -10.98
N PHE A 168 -8.94 -6.40 -11.52
CA PHE A 168 -9.03 -6.56 -12.98
C PHE A 168 -9.88 -5.48 -13.64
N ASP A 169 -10.87 -4.92 -12.95
CA ASP A 169 -11.58 -3.72 -13.43
C ASP A 169 -10.63 -2.51 -13.49
N MET A 170 -9.83 -2.26 -12.45
CA MET A 170 -8.83 -1.20 -12.43
C MET A 170 -7.78 -1.38 -13.53
N MET A 171 -7.29 -2.61 -13.77
CA MET A 171 -6.40 -2.91 -14.90
C MET A 171 -7.06 -2.60 -16.24
N ASN A 172 -8.33 -2.97 -16.43
CA ASN A 172 -9.08 -2.67 -17.64
C ASN A 172 -9.30 -1.16 -17.83
N GLN A 173 -9.56 -0.41 -16.77
CA GLN A 173 -9.63 1.05 -16.83
C GLN A 173 -8.28 1.67 -17.21
N ALA A 174 -7.17 1.17 -16.64
CA ALA A 174 -5.83 1.61 -17.03
C ALA A 174 -5.55 1.36 -18.52
N VAL A 175 -5.91 0.19 -19.03
CA VAL A 175 -5.80 -0.12 -20.47
C VAL A 175 -6.64 0.84 -21.32
N LYS A 176 -7.91 1.11 -20.93
CA LYS A 176 -8.78 2.05 -21.63
C LYS A 176 -8.24 3.49 -21.61
N ASN A 177 -7.49 3.85 -20.56
CA ASN A 177 -6.78 5.12 -20.44
C ASN A 177 -5.39 5.11 -21.12
N ASN A 178 -5.13 4.13 -22.00
CA ASN A 178 -3.89 3.97 -22.74
C ASN A 178 -2.64 3.90 -21.84
N ARG A 179 -2.76 3.35 -20.63
CA ARG A 179 -1.59 3.06 -19.79
C ARG A 179 -0.83 1.86 -20.36
N THR A 180 0.48 1.87 -20.21
CA THR A 180 1.39 0.85 -20.74
C THR A 180 1.95 -0.04 -19.63
N HIS A 181 2.00 0.47 -18.41
CA HIS A 181 2.55 -0.20 -17.22
C HIS A 181 1.56 -0.11 -16.08
N LEU A 182 1.58 -1.10 -15.21
CA LEU A 182 0.90 -1.06 -13.93
C LEU A 182 1.89 -1.38 -12.82
N ILE A 183 2.03 -0.47 -11.90
CA ILE A 183 2.83 -0.62 -10.69
C ILE A 183 1.87 -0.90 -9.54
N MET A 184 2.15 -1.92 -8.74
CA MET A 184 1.28 -2.23 -7.61
C MET A 184 2.01 -2.74 -6.38
N GLU A 185 1.44 -2.45 -5.23
CA GLU A 185 1.82 -3.09 -3.98
C GLU A 185 1.12 -4.44 -3.86
N VAL A 186 1.87 -5.50 -3.53
CA VAL A 186 1.33 -6.84 -3.28
C VAL A 186 1.63 -7.22 -1.84
N SER A 187 0.58 -7.25 -1.02
CA SER A 187 0.65 -7.67 0.38
C SER A 187 0.67 -9.20 0.51
N SER A 188 1.14 -9.71 1.64
CA SER A 188 1.04 -11.15 1.97
C SER A 188 -0.42 -11.62 1.96
N GLN A 189 -1.33 -10.80 2.46
CA GLN A 189 -2.77 -11.06 2.44
C GLN A 189 -3.31 -11.25 1.01
N ALA A 190 -2.75 -10.57 0.00
CA ALA A 190 -3.17 -10.75 -1.39
C ALA A 190 -2.98 -12.18 -1.88
N TYR A 191 -1.90 -12.83 -1.44
CA TYR A 191 -1.66 -14.25 -1.72
C TYR A 191 -2.51 -15.17 -0.84
N LEU A 192 -2.59 -14.89 0.47
CA LEU A 192 -3.39 -15.67 1.42
C LEU A 192 -4.85 -15.78 0.95
N VAL A 193 -5.44 -14.67 0.50
CA VAL A 193 -6.84 -14.62 0.05
C VAL A 193 -7.00 -14.62 -1.48
N LYS A 194 -5.96 -15.03 -2.22
CA LYS A 194 -5.98 -15.28 -3.68
C LYS A 194 -6.37 -14.08 -4.55
N ARG A 195 -6.13 -12.83 -4.12
CA ARG A 195 -6.47 -11.62 -4.90
C ARG A 195 -5.74 -11.51 -6.23
N VAL A 196 -4.51 -12.03 -6.27
CA VAL A 196 -3.62 -12.02 -7.45
C VAL A 196 -3.45 -13.40 -8.10
N TYR A 197 -4.35 -14.34 -7.80
CA TYR A 197 -4.29 -15.68 -8.36
C TYR A 197 -4.37 -15.66 -9.89
N GLY A 198 -3.46 -16.39 -10.55
CA GLY A 198 -3.36 -16.42 -12.02
C GLY A 198 -2.61 -15.24 -12.66
N LEU A 199 -2.18 -14.23 -11.90
CA LEU A 199 -1.29 -13.19 -12.40
C LEU A 199 0.15 -13.71 -12.49
N THR A 200 0.87 -13.25 -13.51
CA THR A 200 2.33 -13.31 -13.62
C THR A 200 2.83 -11.89 -13.82
N PHE A 201 3.73 -11.44 -12.94
CA PHE A 201 4.33 -10.12 -13.01
C PHE A 201 5.53 -10.13 -13.97
N ASP A 202 5.77 -9.05 -14.70
CA ASP A 202 7.00 -8.91 -15.49
C ASP A 202 8.21 -8.72 -14.57
N VAL A 203 8.04 -7.94 -13.48
CA VAL A 203 9.06 -7.76 -12.44
C VAL A 203 8.42 -7.81 -11.06
N GLY A 204 8.96 -8.64 -10.18
CA GLY A 204 8.65 -8.70 -8.75
C GLY A 204 9.81 -8.19 -7.90
N VAL A 205 9.53 -7.35 -6.92
CA VAL A 205 10.55 -6.74 -6.05
C VAL A 205 10.29 -7.12 -4.60
N PHE A 206 11.28 -7.67 -3.92
CA PHE A 206 11.25 -7.96 -2.49
C PHE A 206 12.16 -6.99 -1.73
N LEU A 207 11.56 -6.06 -0.99
CA LEU A 207 12.29 -4.96 -0.34
C LEU A 207 12.91 -5.37 1.00
N ASN A 208 12.13 -5.99 1.87
CA ASN A 208 12.54 -6.36 3.23
C ASN A 208 11.50 -7.26 3.88
N ILE A 209 11.90 -7.88 5.01
CA ILE A 209 11.02 -8.66 5.87
C ILE A 209 11.35 -8.39 7.33
N SER A 210 10.34 -8.24 8.16
CA SER A 210 10.42 -8.24 9.61
C SER A 210 9.08 -8.74 10.19
N PRO A 211 9.04 -9.23 11.43
CA PRO A 211 7.77 -9.66 12.05
C PRO A 211 6.71 -8.56 12.01
N ASP A 212 5.58 -8.87 11.38
CA ASP A 212 4.42 -7.99 11.26
C ASP A 212 3.21 -8.83 10.86
N HIS A 213 1.98 -8.33 11.03
CA HIS A 213 0.76 -9.01 10.61
C HIS A 213 0.60 -10.45 11.16
N ILE A 214 1.09 -10.72 12.38
CA ILE A 214 0.95 -12.01 13.06
C ILE A 214 -0.22 -11.91 14.03
N GLY A 215 -1.25 -12.70 13.82
CA GLY A 215 -2.45 -12.67 14.64
C GLY A 215 -3.54 -13.63 14.17
N PRO A 216 -4.62 -13.81 14.96
CA PRO A 216 -5.65 -14.83 14.71
C PRO A 216 -6.42 -14.65 13.39
N ILE A 217 -6.49 -13.42 12.86
CA ILE A 217 -7.23 -13.08 11.64
C ILE A 217 -6.31 -12.73 10.46
N GLU A 218 -5.00 -12.78 10.66
CA GLU A 218 -3.99 -12.48 9.65
C GLU A 218 -3.15 -13.73 9.40
N HIS A 219 -1.85 -13.69 9.72
CA HIS A 219 -0.96 -14.84 9.58
C HIS A 219 -0.76 -15.54 10.94
N PRO A 220 -0.86 -16.87 11.02
CA PRO A 220 -0.69 -17.59 12.29
C PRO A 220 0.75 -17.54 12.81
N SER A 221 1.74 -17.32 11.94
CA SER A 221 3.16 -17.25 12.30
C SER A 221 3.93 -16.35 11.34
N PHE A 222 5.19 -16.04 11.71
CA PHE A 222 6.13 -15.34 10.83
C PHE A 222 6.46 -16.14 9.58
N GLU A 223 6.60 -17.45 9.70
CA GLU A 223 6.91 -18.36 8.59
C GLU A 223 5.80 -18.34 7.54
N ASP A 224 4.52 -18.35 7.97
CA ASP A 224 3.36 -18.23 7.09
C ASP A 224 3.31 -16.84 6.41
N TYR A 225 3.58 -15.78 7.16
CA TYR A 225 3.67 -14.42 6.63
C TYR A 225 4.79 -14.29 5.58
N PHE A 226 5.98 -14.81 5.88
CA PHE A 226 7.12 -14.80 4.97
C PHE A 226 6.87 -15.68 3.75
N TYR A 227 6.30 -16.88 3.93
CA TYR A 227 5.90 -17.76 2.83
C TYR A 227 5.00 -17.04 1.83
N HIS A 228 3.92 -16.41 2.30
CA HIS A 228 2.98 -15.72 1.40
C HIS A 228 3.61 -14.52 0.67
N LYS A 229 4.57 -13.82 1.28
CA LYS A 229 5.30 -12.77 0.57
C LYS A 229 6.23 -13.31 -0.52
N ARG A 230 6.89 -14.43 -0.26
CA ARG A 230 7.82 -15.06 -1.22
C ARG A 230 7.13 -15.56 -2.49
N LEU A 231 5.83 -15.83 -2.43
CA LEU A 231 5.06 -16.23 -3.62
C LEU A 231 5.10 -15.19 -4.75
N LEU A 232 5.39 -13.92 -4.46
CA LEU A 232 5.60 -12.91 -5.50
C LEU A 232 6.81 -13.27 -6.38
N MET A 233 7.87 -13.84 -5.81
CA MET A 233 9.05 -14.23 -6.58
C MET A 233 8.70 -15.37 -7.57
N GLU A 234 7.93 -16.35 -7.13
CA GLU A 234 7.47 -17.47 -7.99
C GLU A 234 6.55 -16.99 -9.12
N ASN A 235 5.78 -15.94 -8.87
CA ASN A 235 4.83 -15.37 -9.84
C ASN A 235 5.39 -14.22 -10.67
N SER A 236 6.72 -14.08 -10.73
CA SER A 236 7.40 -13.02 -11.48
C SER A 236 8.38 -13.60 -12.49
N ARG A 237 8.46 -12.98 -13.68
CA ARG A 237 9.42 -13.38 -14.73
C ARG A 237 10.84 -12.98 -14.40
N ALA A 238 11.00 -11.78 -13.83
CA ALA A 238 12.27 -11.31 -13.32
C ALA A 238 12.06 -10.80 -11.88
N VAL A 239 13.07 -10.92 -11.03
CA VAL A 239 12.97 -10.56 -9.63
C VAL A 239 14.12 -9.66 -9.17
N ILE A 240 13.81 -8.80 -8.20
CA ILE A 240 14.80 -7.92 -7.57
C ILE A 240 14.68 -8.10 -6.06
N VAL A 241 15.80 -8.40 -5.39
CA VAL A 241 15.82 -8.72 -3.96
C VAL A 241 16.89 -7.91 -3.25
N ASN A 242 16.53 -7.37 -2.10
CA ASN A 242 17.48 -6.71 -1.20
C ASN A 242 18.39 -7.76 -0.55
N SER A 243 19.71 -7.62 -0.72
CA SER A 243 20.71 -8.54 -0.15
C SER A 243 20.98 -8.27 1.34
N ASP A 244 20.59 -7.13 1.86
CA ASP A 244 20.83 -6.72 3.25
C ASP A 244 19.64 -7.02 4.18
N MET A 245 18.58 -7.62 3.63
CA MET A 245 17.41 -8.00 4.41
C MET A 245 17.63 -9.27 5.23
N ASP A 246 16.91 -9.40 6.34
CA ASP A 246 16.83 -10.64 7.08
C ASP A 246 16.34 -11.79 6.17
N HIS A 247 16.83 -13.00 6.38
CA HIS A 247 16.47 -14.19 5.59
C HIS A 247 16.80 -14.10 4.07
N PHE A 248 17.74 -13.23 3.67
CA PHE A 248 18.16 -13.13 2.26
C PHE A 248 18.61 -14.47 1.66
N SER A 249 19.29 -15.32 2.44
CA SER A 249 19.76 -16.63 1.98
C SER A 249 18.62 -17.50 1.43
N VAL A 250 17.44 -17.46 2.05
CA VAL A 250 16.26 -18.21 1.62
C VAL A 250 15.74 -17.72 0.26
N LEU A 251 15.71 -16.39 0.06
CA LEU A 251 15.30 -15.83 -1.23
C LEU A 251 16.35 -16.04 -2.32
N LYS A 252 17.64 -15.91 -1.98
CA LYS A 252 18.74 -16.16 -2.90
C LYS A 252 18.67 -17.57 -3.48
N GLU A 253 18.41 -18.59 -2.64
CA GLU A 253 18.21 -19.96 -3.08
C GLU A 253 16.95 -20.12 -3.93
N GLN A 254 15.83 -19.52 -3.50
CA GLN A 254 14.54 -19.61 -4.22
C GLN A 254 14.61 -19.05 -5.64
N VAL A 255 15.37 -17.97 -5.86
CA VAL A 255 15.42 -17.27 -7.15
C VAL A 255 16.65 -17.63 -8.00
N ALA A 256 17.46 -18.63 -7.57
CA ALA A 256 18.73 -18.95 -8.23
C ALA A 256 18.61 -19.26 -9.72
N ASP A 257 17.52 -19.91 -10.12
CA ASP A 257 17.25 -20.28 -11.53
C ASP A 257 16.38 -19.26 -12.28
N GLN A 258 16.02 -18.13 -11.65
CA GLN A 258 15.23 -17.07 -12.27
C GLN A 258 16.14 -15.94 -12.77
N ASP A 259 15.61 -15.13 -13.69
CA ASP A 259 16.25 -13.85 -14.03
C ASP A 259 16.14 -12.90 -12.85
N HIS A 260 17.27 -12.57 -12.23
CA HIS A 260 17.29 -11.81 -10.99
C HIS A 260 18.37 -10.74 -10.93
N ASP A 261 18.13 -9.72 -10.12
CA ASP A 261 19.12 -8.76 -9.63
C ASP A 261 19.04 -8.68 -8.11
N PHE A 262 20.21 -8.60 -7.47
CA PHE A 262 20.32 -8.23 -6.07
C PHE A 262 20.79 -6.78 -5.95
N TYR A 263 20.36 -6.08 -4.91
CA TYR A 263 20.89 -4.78 -4.51
C TYR A 263 21.21 -4.79 -3.02
N GLY A 264 22.07 -3.89 -2.56
CA GLY A 264 22.55 -3.82 -1.19
C GLY A 264 24.04 -4.19 -1.09
N SER A 265 24.57 -4.23 0.12
CA SER A 265 26.02 -4.37 0.41
C SER A 265 26.66 -5.67 -0.09
N GLN A 266 25.84 -6.71 -0.29
CA GLN A 266 26.30 -8.03 -0.77
C GLN A 266 26.09 -8.24 -2.27
N SER A 267 25.89 -7.16 -3.03
CA SER A 267 25.65 -7.22 -4.48
C SER A 267 26.55 -6.26 -5.25
N ASN A 268 26.45 -6.25 -6.59
CA ASN A 268 27.13 -5.27 -7.43
C ASN A 268 26.33 -3.93 -7.51
N ASN A 269 25.06 -3.93 -7.15
CA ASN A 269 24.21 -2.74 -7.16
C ASN A 269 24.15 -2.16 -5.75
N GLN A 270 25.13 -1.35 -5.40
CA GLN A 270 25.31 -0.79 -4.04
C GLN A 270 25.03 0.69 -4.02
N ILE A 271 24.75 1.20 -2.84
CA ILE A 271 24.71 2.63 -2.54
C ILE A 271 26.04 3.05 -1.95
N GLU A 272 26.61 4.09 -2.51
CA GLU A 272 27.82 4.74 -2.02
C GLU A 272 27.55 6.23 -1.77
N ASN A 273 28.43 6.89 -1.02
CA ASN A 273 28.36 8.34 -0.77
C ASN A 273 26.97 8.83 -0.33
N SER A 274 26.28 8.05 0.52
CA SER A 274 24.95 8.38 1.02
C SER A 274 24.95 9.69 1.79
N LYS A 275 24.15 10.66 1.34
CA LYS A 275 23.88 11.97 1.98
C LYS A 275 22.36 12.14 2.14
N ALA A 276 21.95 13.22 2.80
CA ALA A 276 20.53 13.50 3.03
C ALA A 276 19.70 13.51 1.74
N PHE A 277 20.16 14.22 0.73
CA PHE A 277 19.43 14.47 -0.52
C PHE A 277 20.16 13.98 -1.77
N SER A 278 21.19 13.15 -1.62
CA SER A 278 21.91 12.57 -2.75
C SER A 278 22.62 11.28 -2.35
N PHE A 279 22.89 10.43 -3.34
CA PHE A 279 23.71 9.23 -3.20
C PHE A 279 24.35 8.87 -4.53
N SER A 280 25.41 8.07 -4.49
CA SER A 280 25.94 7.40 -5.68
C SER A 280 25.49 5.94 -5.68
N ALA A 281 25.24 5.39 -6.85
CA ALA A 281 24.98 3.95 -7.01
C ALA A 281 26.03 3.30 -7.91
N THR A 282 26.30 2.02 -7.69
CA THR A 282 27.16 1.19 -8.52
C THR A 282 26.36 0.19 -9.36
N GLY A 283 27.03 -0.65 -10.14
CA GLY A 283 26.42 -1.69 -10.93
C GLY A 283 25.57 -1.17 -12.10
N LYS A 284 24.38 -1.73 -12.25
CA LYS A 284 23.46 -1.39 -13.37
C LYS A 284 22.94 0.05 -13.31
N LEU A 285 22.95 0.68 -12.14
CA LEU A 285 22.54 2.06 -11.91
C LEU A 285 23.72 2.98 -11.64
N SER A 286 24.93 2.64 -12.12
CA SER A 286 26.12 3.45 -11.83
C SER A 286 25.92 4.92 -12.15
N GLY A 287 26.18 5.78 -11.15
CA GLY A 287 26.08 7.25 -11.24
C GLY A 287 25.57 7.92 -9.97
N ASP A 288 25.46 9.25 -10.03
CA ASP A 288 25.00 10.09 -8.95
C ASP A 288 23.51 10.41 -9.09
N TYR A 289 22.80 10.45 -7.97
CA TYR A 289 21.36 10.64 -7.87
C TYR A 289 21.02 11.68 -6.82
N ASP A 290 20.16 12.62 -7.18
CA ASP A 290 19.46 13.47 -6.23
C ASP A 290 18.17 12.79 -5.78
N ILE A 291 17.79 12.97 -4.51
CA ILE A 291 16.60 12.38 -3.91
C ILE A 291 15.93 13.39 -2.96
N GLN A 292 14.60 13.42 -2.94
CA GLN A 292 13.86 14.34 -2.04
C GLN A 292 13.52 13.69 -0.69
N LEU A 293 13.54 12.36 -0.62
CA LEU A 293 13.15 11.59 0.57
C LEU A 293 14.39 11.23 1.37
N ILE A 294 14.53 11.79 2.56
CA ILE A 294 15.67 11.55 3.45
C ILE A 294 15.65 10.13 4.01
N GLY A 295 16.85 9.59 4.26
CA GLY A 295 17.07 8.30 4.90
C GLY A 295 17.56 7.22 3.93
N HIS A 296 18.56 6.45 4.40
CA HIS A 296 19.19 5.40 3.61
C HIS A 296 18.19 4.39 3.04
N PHE A 297 17.19 4.01 3.83
CA PHE A 297 16.12 3.11 3.38
C PHE A 297 15.30 3.65 2.20
N ASN A 298 15.21 4.99 2.03
CA ASN A 298 14.56 5.59 0.85
C ASN A 298 15.48 5.55 -0.36
N GLN A 299 16.80 5.65 -0.17
CA GLN A 299 17.78 5.42 -1.24
C GLN A 299 17.75 3.95 -1.71
N GLU A 300 17.63 2.99 -0.78
CA GLU A 300 17.42 1.58 -1.10
C GLU A 300 16.13 1.35 -1.90
N ASN A 301 15.01 1.97 -1.50
CA ASN A 301 13.76 1.92 -2.25
C ASN A 301 13.90 2.52 -3.66
N ALA A 302 14.68 3.61 -3.81
CA ALA A 302 14.95 4.24 -5.10
C ALA A 302 15.80 3.33 -6.00
N VAL A 303 16.82 2.67 -5.45
CA VAL A 303 17.66 1.68 -6.19
C VAL A 303 16.80 0.50 -6.62
N ALA A 304 16.00 -0.07 -5.73
CA ALA A 304 15.08 -1.17 -6.05
C ALA A 304 14.11 -0.81 -7.19
N ALA A 305 13.49 0.37 -7.10
CA ALA A 305 12.58 0.87 -8.13
C ALA A 305 13.33 1.16 -9.45
N GLY A 306 14.53 1.74 -9.38
CA GLY A 306 15.39 2.00 -10.54
C GLY A 306 15.75 0.73 -11.30
N LEU A 307 16.20 -0.32 -10.62
CA LEU A 307 16.50 -1.63 -11.21
C LEU A 307 15.26 -2.26 -11.86
N ALA A 308 14.11 -2.16 -11.21
CA ALA A 308 12.85 -2.66 -11.74
C ALA A 308 12.43 -1.91 -13.01
N CYS A 309 12.52 -0.59 -13.00
CA CYS A 309 12.17 0.25 -14.14
C CYS A 309 13.15 0.07 -15.32
N LEU A 310 14.43 -0.14 -15.05
CA LEU A 310 15.44 -0.47 -16.08
C LEU A 310 15.06 -1.75 -16.82
N ARG A 311 14.62 -2.81 -16.11
CA ARG A 311 14.11 -4.05 -16.71
C ARG A 311 12.83 -3.85 -17.53
N LEU A 312 12.06 -2.84 -17.22
CA LEU A 312 10.83 -2.48 -17.95
C LEU A 312 11.05 -1.50 -19.09
N GLY A 313 12.30 -1.08 -19.34
CA GLY A 313 12.69 -0.26 -20.49
C GLY A 313 12.90 1.23 -20.19
N ALA A 314 12.93 1.65 -18.93
CA ALA A 314 13.35 3.01 -18.58
C ALA A 314 14.85 3.20 -18.83
N SER A 315 15.23 4.37 -19.34
CA SER A 315 16.64 4.75 -19.50
C SER A 315 17.24 5.17 -18.15
N LEU A 316 18.58 5.18 -18.03
CA LEU A 316 19.26 5.71 -16.84
C LEU A 316 18.93 7.19 -16.61
N GLU A 317 18.70 7.95 -17.67
CA GLU A 317 18.30 9.35 -17.58
C GLU A 317 16.87 9.49 -17.00
N ASP A 318 15.93 8.65 -17.43
CA ASP A 318 14.57 8.60 -16.89
C ASP A 318 14.61 8.22 -15.39
N ILE A 319 15.48 7.27 -15.02
CA ILE A 319 15.66 6.84 -13.63
C ILE A 319 16.17 8.00 -12.78
N LYS A 320 17.20 8.71 -13.23
CA LYS A 320 17.73 9.88 -12.51
C LYS A 320 16.66 10.97 -12.30
N LYS A 321 15.98 11.35 -13.39
CA LYS A 321 14.91 12.36 -13.33
C LYS A 321 13.75 11.92 -12.44
N GLY A 322 13.34 10.67 -12.57
CA GLY A 322 12.23 10.13 -11.79
C GLY A 322 12.54 10.07 -10.30
N ILE A 323 13.74 9.64 -9.91
CA ILE A 323 14.17 9.63 -8.50
C ILE A 323 14.19 11.04 -7.94
N ALA A 324 14.83 11.99 -8.65
CA ALA A 324 14.94 13.38 -8.22
C ALA A 324 13.57 14.09 -8.09
N ALA A 325 12.58 13.71 -8.91
CA ALA A 325 11.25 14.29 -8.89
C ALA A 325 10.32 13.64 -7.86
N THR A 326 10.70 12.49 -7.26
CA THR A 326 9.79 11.73 -6.43
C THR A 326 9.56 12.38 -5.08
N ARG A 327 8.28 12.63 -4.78
CA ARG A 327 7.76 12.95 -3.46
C ARG A 327 6.65 11.96 -3.13
N VAL A 328 6.55 11.58 -1.87
CA VAL A 328 5.50 10.68 -1.39
C VAL A 328 4.71 11.42 -0.33
N PRO A 329 3.44 11.78 -0.59
CA PRO A 329 2.65 12.54 0.37
C PRO A 329 2.66 11.90 1.75
N GLY A 330 3.01 12.67 2.79
CA GLY A 330 3.03 12.19 4.17
C GLY A 330 4.04 11.07 4.49
N ARG A 331 5.08 10.88 3.68
CA ARG A 331 6.16 9.92 3.93
C ARG A 331 7.51 10.62 3.80
N MET A 332 8.10 11.02 4.93
CA MET A 332 9.32 11.84 4.93
C MET A 332 9.23 13.00 3.94
N GLU A 333 8.04 13.60 3.83
CA GLU A 333 7.80 14.75 3.00
C GLU A 333 8.50 15.96 3.62
N VAL A 334 9.33 16.65 2.84
CA VAL A 334 10.15 17.76 3.34
C VAL A 334 9.74 19.05 2.66
N LEU A 335 9.32 20.02 3.48
CA LEU A 335 9.09 21.40 3.07
C LEU A 335 10.23 22.29 3.63
N THR A 336 10.40 23.48 3.07
CA THR A 336 11.45 24.41 3.52
C THR A 336 10.83 25.76 3.79
N GLN A 337 11.00 26.28 5.01
CA GLN A 337 10.58 27.62 5.37
C GLN A 337 11.49 28.69 4.69
N LYS A 338 11.01 29.92 4.62
CA LYS A 338 11.80 31.07 4.07
C LYS A 338 13.15 31.28 4.78
N ASN A 339 13.25 30.97 6.05
CA ASN A 339 14.46 31.04 6.87
C ASN A 339 15.42 29.84 6.68
N GLY A 340 15.05 28.86 5.84
CA GLY A 340 15.81 27.65 5.57
C GLY A 340 15.47 26.45 6.44
N ALA A 341 14.74 26.63 7.55
CA ALA A 341 14.32 25.54 8.43
C ALA A 341 13.50 24.48 7.68
N LYS A 342 13.67 23.21 8.06
CA LYS A 342 13.01 22.09 7.40
C LYS A 342 11.77 21.64 8.16
N VAL A 343 10.72 21.29 7.43
CA VAL A 343 9.48 20.71 7.96
C VAL A 343 9.32 19.30 7.42
N PHE A 344 9.35 18.32 8.32
CA PHE A 344 9.24 16.90 8.00
C PHE A 344 7.85 16.40 8.34
N ILE A 345 7.14 15.84 7.36
CA ILE A 345 5.79 15.33 7.53
C ILE A 345 5.80 13.82 7.28
N ASP A 346 5.33 13.05 8.27
CA ASP A 346 5.37 11.58 8.18
C ASP A 346 4.19 10.92 8.89
N TYR A 347 3.83 9.73 8.42
CA TYR A 347 2.83 8.85 9.05
C TYR A 347 3.32 8.14 10.32
N ALA A 348 4.45 8.47 10.89
CA ALA A 348 4.98 7.84 12.10
C ALA A 348 3.95 7.88 13.24
N HIS A 349 3.28 6.74 13.47
CA HIS A 349 2.14 6.59 14.37
C HIS A 349 2.35 5.51 15.45
N ASN A 350 3.59 5.08 15.67
CA ASN A 350 4.00 4.20 16.77
C ASN A 350 5.44 4.54 17.18
N GLY A 351 5.86 4.05 18.36
CA GLY A 351 7.16 4.39 18.96
C GLY A 351 8.35 4.10 18.05
N ASP A 352 8.38 2.94 17.39
CA ASP A 352 9.48 2.55 16.48
C ASP A 352 9.58 3.47 15.26
N SER A 353 8.45 3.83 14.66
CA SER A 353 8.42 4.73 13.50
C SER A 353 8.85 6.14 13.89
N LEU A 354 8.35 6.63 15.03
CA LEU A 354 8.70 7.96 15.55
C LEU A 354 10.20 8.03 15.89
N LYS A 355 10.74 7.00 16.54
CA LYS A 355 12.19 6.92 16.84
C LYS A 355 13.03 7.00 15.57
N LYS A 356 12.65 6.26 14.53
CA LYS A 356 13.36 6.30 13.24
C LYS A 356 13.28 7.67 12.58
N LEU A 357 12.12 8.33 12.65
CA LEU A 357 11.92 9.68 12.12
C LEU A 357 12.78 10.69 12.86
N ILE A 358 12.79 10.69 14.19
CA ILE A 358 13.62 11.56 15.03
C ILE A 358 15.10 11.36 14.68
N ASN A 359 15.59 10.14 14.70
CA ASN A 359 17.00 9.83 14.40
C ASN A 359 17.44 10.35 13.01
N VAL A 360 16.57 10.22 12.00
CA VAL A 360 16.87 10.74 10.66
C VAL A 360 16.94 12.26 10.68
N VAL A 361 16.02 12.93 11.37
CA VAL A 361 16.01 14.40 11.44
C VAL A 361 17.24 14.89 12.21
N GLU A 362 17.56 14.33 13.38
CA GLU A 362 18.74 14.68 14.18
C GLU A 362 20.07 14.51 13.45
N THR A 363 20.16 13.51 12.56
CA THR A 363 21.36 13.29 11.75
C THR A 363 21.62 14.44 10.77
N HIS A 364 20.58 15.15 10.35
CA HIS A 364 20.68 16.18 9.31
C HIS A 364 20.36 17.60 9.77
N GLN A 365 19.73 17.74 10.93
CA GLN A 365 19.31 19.01 11.51
C GLN A 365 19.87 19.11 12.94
N THR A 366 20.81 19.98 13.16
CA THR A 366 21.54 20.11 14.44
C THR A 366 21.07 21.30 15.28
N GLY A 367 20.08 22.04 14.79
CA GLY A 367 19.46 23.17 15.49
C GLY A 367 18.30 22.72 16.38
N LYS A 368 17.35 23.61 16.61
CA LYS A 368 16.13 23.31 17.37
C LYS A 368 15.23 22.32 16.63
N ILE A 369 14.67 21.38 17.33
CA ILE A 369 13.66 20.46 16.79
C ILE A 369 12.35 20.68 17.55
N ALA A 370 11.29 21.01 16.81
CA ALA A 370 9.91 21.04 17.28
C ALA A 370 9.17 19.80 16.76
N LEU A 371 8.44 19.08 17.62
CA LEU A 371 7.66 17.92 17.24
C LEU A 371 6.17 18.14 17.53
N VAL A 372 5.35 18.04 16.48
CA VAL A 372 3.89 18.01 16.59
C VAL A 372 3.42 16.57 16.50
N LEU A 373 2.77 16.07 17.55
CA LEU A 373 2.37 14.68 17.69
C LEU A 373 0.98 14.56 18.34
N GLY A 374 0.16 13.63 17.83
CA GLY A 374 -1.06 13.18 18.45
C GLY A 374 -1.14 11.65 18.47
N SER A 375 -2.21 11.12 19.08
CA SER A 375 -2.54 9.70 19.02
C SER A 375 -4.03 9.51 18.77
N THR A 376 -4.36 8.37 18.14
CA THR A 376 -5.76 8.01 17.88
C THR A 376 -6.47 7.62 19.16
N GLY A 377 -7.77 7.97 19.25
CA GLY A 377 -8.66 7.53 20.31
C GLY A 377 -9.29 6.17 20.03
N ASN A 378 -9.59 5.40 21.06
CA ASN A 378 -10.25 4.08 21.03
C ASN A 378 -9.53 3.05 20.14
N LYS A 379 -8.25 3.28 19.84
CA LYS A 379 -7.43 2.37 19.04
C LYS A 379 -5.94 2.59 19.30
N GLY A 380 -5.23 1.49 19.59
CA GLY A 380 -3.77 1.54 19.74
C GLY A 380 -3.29 2.36 20.95
N GLU A 381 -4.01 2.33 22.06
CA GLU A 381 -3.73 3.10 23.29
C GLU A 381 -2.32 2.82 23.84
N SER A 382 -1.80 1.60 23.70
CA SER A 382 -0.41 1.26 24.11
C SER A 382 0.65 2.17 23.49
N ARG A 383 0.38 2.74 22.32
CA ARG A 383 1.29 3.66 21.62
C ARG A 383 1.54 4.95 22.39
N ARG A 384 0.57 5.40 23.22
CA ARG A 384 0.66 6.64 24.01
C ARG A 384 1.82 6.56 25.00
N LYS A 385 1.92 5.42 25.70
CA LYS A 385 3.04 5.13 26.59
C LYS A 385 4.36 5.08 25.83
N ASP A 386 4.40 4.39 24.69
CA ASP A 386 5.61 4.25 23.88
C ASP A 386 6.11 5.61 23.39
N PHE A 387 5.20 6.50 22.96
CA PHE A 387 5.52 7.88 22.59
C PHE A 387 6.11 8.66 23.77
N GLY A 388 5.44 8.63 24.92
CA GLY A 388 5.91 9.34 26.10
C GLY A 388 7.28 8.86 26.58
N LEU A 389 7.51 7.55 26.65
CA LEU A 389 8.80 6.98 27.04
C LEU A 389 9.91 7.32 26.04
N LEU A 390 9.61 7.33 24.74
CA LEU A 390 10.57 7.74 23.72
C LEU A 390 10.92 9.22 23.87
N LEU A 391 9.91 10.09 23.95
CA LEU A 391 10.12 11.53 24.04
C LEU A 391 10.81 11.94 25.34
N ASN A 392 10.60 11.20 26.41
CA ASN A 392 11.34 11.41 27.65
C ASN A 392 12.87 11.19 27.53
N GLN A 393 13.31 10.49 26.47
CA GLN A 393 14.72 10.29 26.14
C GLN A 393 15.32 11.43 25.28
N HIS A 394 14.47 12.36 24.79
CA HIS A 394 14.81 13.46 23.92
C HIS A 394 14.38 14.81 24.51
N PRO A 395 14.94 15.23 25.66
CA PRO A 395 14.54 16.46 26.34
C PRO A 395 14.90 17.75 25.56
N GLU A 396 15.74 17.65 24.53
CA GLU A 396 16.10 18.72 23.60
C GLU A 396 15.02 19.02 22.58
N ILE A 397 14.08 18.09 22.34
CA ILE A 397 12.97 18.28 21.41
C ILE A 397 11.83 19.05 22.10
N GLN A 398 11.41 20.15 21.49
CA GLN A 398 10.20 20.87 21.97
C GLN A 398 8.95 20.17 21.44
N VAL A 399 8.18 19.58 22.35
CA VAL A 399 7.04 18.73 22.02
C VAL A 399 5.72 19.50 22.12
N PHE A 400 4.92 19.41 21.04
CA PHE A 400 3.56 19.92 20.93
C PHE A 400 2.60 18.75 20.78
N LEU A 401 1.87 18.40 21.84
CA LEU A 401 0.86 17.35 21.82
C LEU A 401 -0.47 17.93 21.38
N THR A 402 -1.13 17.25 20.44
CA THR A 402 -2.35 17.76 19.78
C THR A 402 -3.30 16.64 19.36
N ALA A 403 -4.46 17.00 18.80
CA ALA A 403 -5.37 16.03 18.21
C ALA A 403 -4.77 15.32 16.98
N ASP A 404 -5.01 14.00 16.90
CA ASP A 404 -4.87 13.20 15.67
C ASP A 404 -6.28 12.81 15.19
N ASP A 405 -6.72 11.58 15.46
CA ASP A 405 -8.08 11.07 15.27
C ASP A 405 -8.65 10.71 16.65
N PRO A 406 -9.17 11.67 17.43
CA PRO A 406 -9.57 11.44 18.82
C PRO A 406 -10.78 10.49 18.95
N ASN A 407 -11.53 10.29 17.87
CA ASN A 407 -12.73 9.46 17.81
C ASN A 407 -13.73 9.84 18.92
N TYR A 408 -13.96 8.98 19.93
CA TYR A 408 -14.88 9.26 21.03
C TYR A 408 -14.17 9.77 22.30
N GLU A 409 -12.84 9.92 22.28
CA GLU A 409 -12.06 10.42 23.41
C GLU A 409 -11.80 11.93 23.28
N ASP A 410 -11.54 12.57 24.43
CA ASP A 410 -11.07 13.96 24.45
C ASP A 410 -9.60 14.00 23.99
N PRO A 411 -9.25 14.78 22.97
CA PRO A 411 -7.87 14.89 22.49
C PRO A 411 -6.91 15.41 23.57
N MET A 412 -7.40 16.22 24.51
CA MET A 412 -6.56 16.72 25.62
C MET A 412 -6.30 15.63 26.65
N ALA A 413 -7.26 14.74 26.94
CA ALA A 413 -7.04 13.58 27.80
C ALA A 413 -5.99 12.63 27.17
N ILE A 414 -6.00 12.45 25.85
CA ILE A 414 -4.97 11.68 25.13
C ILE A 414 -3.59 12.35 25.29
N ALA A 415 -3.53 13.67 25.13
CA ALA A 415 -2.29 14.44 25.32
C ALA A 415 -1.78 14.38 26.78
N ASP A 416 -2.70 14.39 27.76
CA ASP A 416 -2.37 14.24 29.18
C ASP A 416 -1.78 12.87 29.47
N GLU A 417 -2.33 11.80 28.91
CA GLU A 417 -1.81 10.45 29.06
C GLU A 417 -0.39 10.34 28.48
N ILE A 418 -0.14 10.83 27.25
CA ILE A 418 1.21 10.83 26.66
C ILE A 418 2.17 11.62 27.56
N SER A 419 1.79 12.82 27.96
CA SER A 419 2.64 13.70 28.76
C SER A 419 2.96 13.13 30.16
N SER A 420 2.12 12.25 30.70
CA SER A 420 2.36 11.60 32.01
C SER A 420 3.63 10.74 32.04
N TYR A 421 4.15 10.34 30.88
CA TYR A 421 5.40 9.58 30.73
C TYR A 421 6.61 10.48 30.42
N ILE A 422 6.44 11.80 30.36
CA ILE A 422 7.50 12.78 30.00
C ILE A 422 7.81 13.64 31.23
N SER A 423 9.09 13.75 31.60
CA SER A 423 9.52 14.50 32.78
C SER A 423 9.94 15.96 32.46
N HIS A 424 10.07 16.32 31.19
CA HIS A 424 10.36 17.68 30.75
C HIS A 424 9.11 18.40 30.26
N PRO A 425 9.11 19.73 30.14
CA PRO A 425 7.95 20.50 29.68
C PRO A 425 7.48 20.09 28.29
N VAL A 426 6.18 19.95 28.10
CA VAL A 426 5.52 19.76 26.82
C VAL A 426 4.37 20.76 26.68
N GLU A 427 4.13 21.24 25.47
CA GLU A 427 2.97 22.08 25.17
C GLU A 427 1.80 21.22 24.68
N LYS A 428 0.58 21.58 25.07
CA LYS A 428 -0.65 20.88 24.70
C LYS A 428 -1.56 21.85 24.00
N ILE A 429 -1.86 21.62 22.74
CA ILE A 429 -2.69 22.48 21.91
C ILE A 429 -3.73 21.60 21.20
N ALA A 430 -5.01 21.76 21.54
CA ALA A 430 -6.07 20.89 21.03
C ALA A 430 -6.23 20.96 19.51
N ASP A 431 -6.15 22.16 18.94
CA ASP A 431 -6.23 22.37 17.50
C ASP A 431 -4.89 22.04 16.82
N ARG A 432 -4.89 21.03 15.95
CA ARG A 432 -3.68 20.57 15.25
C ARG A 432 -3.11 21.64 14.31
N GLN A 433 -3.94 22.46 13.70
CA GLN A 433 -3.47 23.53 12.80
C GLN A 433 -2.73 24.59 13.61
N GLU A 434 -3.25 24.97 14.77
CA GLU A 434 -2.58 25.93 15.67
C GLU A 434 -1.29 25.32 16.24
N ALA A 435 -1.28 24.03 16.61
CA ALA A 435 -0.05 23.35 17.05
C ALA A 435 1.05 23.38 15.98
N ILE A 436 0.71 23.13 14.73
CA ILE A 436 1.66 23.21 13.60
C ILE A 436 2.18 24.64 13.43
N LYS A 437 1.30 25.63 13.45
CA LYS A 437 1.65 27.05 13.34
C LYS A 437 2.62 27.47 14.45
N VAL A 438 2.34 27.13 15.69
CA VAL A 438 3.21 27.46 16.84
C VAL A 438 4.56 26.77 16.69
N ALA A 439 4.59 25.46 16.38
CA ALA A 439 5.84 24.73 16.15
C ALA A 439 6.69 25.34 15.04
N MET A 440 6.08 25.78 13.94
CA MET A 440 6.80 26.45 12.86
C MET A 440 7.33 27.85 13.23
N SER A 441 6.64 28.54 14.13
CA SER A 441 7.03 29.89 14.56
C SER A 441 8.28 29.94 15.42
N ILE A 442 8.64 28.85 16.10
CA ILE A 442 9.81 28.78 16.98
C ILE A 442 11.09 28.33 16.26
N THR A 443 10.98 27.87 15.03
CA THR A 443 12.10 27.50 14.15
C THR A 443 12.46 28.68 13.26
N ASN A 444 13.70 29.14 13.33
CA ASN A 444 14.13 30.40 12.70
C ASN A 444 15.52 30.33 12.03
N HIS A 445 16.13 29.17 11.96
CA HIS A 445 17.44 28.93 11.39
C HIS A 445 17.41 27.72 10.45
N GLU A 446 18.26 27.70 9.42
CA GLU A 446 18.35 26.63 8.42
C GLU A 446 18.67 25.24 8.99
N LEU A 447 19.27 25.19 10.18
CA LEU A 447 19.55 23.95 10.91
C LEU A 447 18.40 23.50 11.81
N ASP A 448 17.35 24.32 11.96
CA ASP A 448 16.17 23.97 12.76
C ASP A 448 15.24 23.04 11.98
N ALA A 449 14.43 22.28 12.71
CA ALA A 449 13.44 21.38 12.13
C ALA A 449 12.10 21.43 12.84
N VAL A 450 11.02 21.24 12.06
CA VAL A 450 9.70 20.86 12.56
C VAL A 450 9.42 19.44 12.11
N ILE A 451 9.03 18.56 13.02
CA ILE A 451 8.52 17.22 12.74
C ILE A 451 7.01 17.23 12.96
N ILE A 452 6.23 16.87 11.96
CA ILE A 452 4.76 16.72 12.05
C ILE A 452 4.46 15.23 11.83
N ALA A 453 4.11 14.53 12.90
CA ALA A 453 3.97 13.08 12.90
C ALA A 453 2.52 12.62 13.15
N GLY A 454 2.18 11.45 12.59
CA GLY A 454 0.94 10.72 12.84
C GLY A 454 0.01 10.67 11.63
N LYS A 455 -0.46 11.81 11.15
CA LYS A 455 -1.48 11.89 10.08
C LYS A 455 -0.94 11.81 8.67
N GLY A 456 0.33 12.18 8.45
CA GLY A 456 0.91 12.17 7.11
C GLY A 456 0.06 12.97 6.11
N ALA A 457 -0.45 12.31 5.07
CA ALA A 457 -1.28 12.94 4.01
C ALA A 457 -2.80 12.82 4.26
N ASP A 458 -3.26 12.44 5.43
CA ASP A 458 -4.70 12.33 5.70
C ASP A 458 -5.35 13.72 5.79
N CYS A 459 -6.32 13.98 4.89
CA CYS A 459 -7.08 15.23 4.83
C CYS A 459 -8.42 15.13 5.60
N TYR A 460 -8.43 14.43 6.73
CA TYR A 460 -9.58 14.30 7.62
C TYR A 460 -9.13 14.02 9.05
N GLN A 461 -10.01 14.27 10.02
CA GLN A 461 -9.93 13.76 11.38
C GLN A 461 -11.16 12.91 11.68
N ILE A 462 -11.01 11.90 12.54
CA ILE A 462 -12.15 11.11 13.02
C ILE A 462 -12.57 11.68 14.39
N VAL A 463 -13.74 12.30 14.41
CA VAL A 463 -14.34 12.89 15.62
C VAL A 463 -15.73 12.27 15.80
N GLN A 464 -16.01 11.72 16.99
CA GLN A 464 -17.28 11.07 17.33
C GLN A 464 -17.71 10.02 16.26
N GLY A 465 -16.74 9.22 15.79
CA GLY A 465 -16.97 8.16 14.78
C GLY A 465 -17.18 8.67 13.35
N LYS A 466 -17.11 9.98 13.11
CA LYS A 466 -17.31 10.60 11.79
C LYS A 466 -16.01 11.18 11.26
N LYS A 467 -15.83 11.11 9.94
CA LYS A 467 -14.74 11.82 9.27
C LYS A 467 -15.13 13.29 9.10
N GLU A 468 -14.37 14.16 9.73
CA GLU A 468 -14.45 15.61 9.55
C GLU A 468 -13.34 16.08 8.61
N THR A 469 -13.62 17.12 7.83
CA THR A 469 -12.66 17.68 6.89
C THR A 469 -11.49 18.33 7.64
N TYR A 470 -10.28 17.99 7.25
CA TYR A 470 -9.01 18.56 7.70
C TYR A 470 -8.17 18.88 6.47
N PRO A 471 -7.46 20.03 6.39
CA PRO A 471 -6.69 20.37 5.19
C PRO A 471 -5.54 19.38 4.88
N GLY A 472 -5.02 18.70 5.88
CA GLY A 472 -3.81 17.88 5.83
C GLY A 472 -2.59 18.64 6.36
N ASP A 473 -1.67 17.92 7.01
CA ASP A 473 -0.49 18.51 7.67
C ASP A 473 0.36 19.35 6.70
N ALA A 474 0.56 18.86 5.47
CA ALA A 474 1.33 19.58 4.45
C ALA A 474 0.67 20.90 4.05
N ALA A 475 -0.63 20.89 3.75
CA ALA A 475 -1.35 22.10 3.36
C ALA A 475 -1.43 23.14 4.49
N VAL A 476 -1.50 22.69 5.75
CA VAL A 476 -1.41 23.58 6.91
C VAL A 476 -0.02 24.19 7.01
N ALA A 477 1.03 23.38 6.90
CA ALA A 477 2.41 23.86 6.96
C ALA A 477 2.75 24.83 5.82
N GLU A 478 2.28 24.58 4.60
CA GLU A 478 2.49 25.45 3.43
C GLU A 478 2.02 26.89 3.65
N ASN A 479 1.01 27.13 4.49
CA ASN A 479 0.55 28.47 4.83
C ASN A 479 1.57 29.29 5.64
N TYR A 480 2.60 28.66 6.20
CA TYR A 480 3.58 29.26 7.08
C TYR A 480 5.04 29.11 6.58
N LEU A 481 5.25 28.69 5.33
CA LEU A 481 6.58 28.59 4.69
C LEU A 481 7.26 29.93 4.42
#